data_1a82df556805b8e55dfbacfb00dbcec1
#
_entry.id   1a82df556805b8e55dfbacfb00dbcec1
#
_cell.length_a   1.000
_cell.length_b   1.000
_cell.length_c   1.000
_cell.angle_alpha   90.00
_cell.angle_beta   90.00
_cell.angle_gamma   90.00
#
_symmetry.space_group_name_H-M   'P 1'
#
loop_
_entity.id
_entity.type
_entity.pdbx_description
1 polymer ?
#
loop_
_entity_poly.entity_id
_entity_poly.type
_entity_poly.pdbx_seq_one_letter_code
_entity_poly.pdbx_strand_id
1 'polypeptide(L)'
;MTEITLRRIAMVGFGEAGSILGAELAASGREVVTYDILLDTPASRGPMLEKARLARVQTADSLNAAVKDADLVISAVTAASSAEVAGEARKAMRAGQIFLDINSCSPGTKRSNSEAVQSSGADYVEAAVMAPVPPQRLKVPMLLGGRRAAELAPVLCALGMNATFISDEIGVASAVKMCRSVVIKGLEALAIESMLAARRFGAEKEVLASLQGTFPGMGWQDKLPDYLISRVAEHGRRRAAEMREVAHTLEGVGIEPTMALATAARQDALIDAMTSHSVSYPHGQPFSWRWLADALADSPTNPAAADSNHKA
;
A
#
# COMPACT_ATOMS: atom_id res chain seq x y z
N MET A 1 -13.44 -27.16 17.24
CA MET A 1 -12.60 -26.01 16.77
C MET A 1 -12.00 -25.36 18.00
N THR A 2 -10.70 -25.16 18.05
CA THR A 2 -10.02 -24.57 19.21
C THR A 2 -10.22 -23.05 19.16
N GLU A 3 -10.67 -22.44 20.24
CA GLU A 3 -10.86 -20.98 20.34
C GLU A 3 -9.53 -20.26 20.10
N ILE A 4 -9.54 -19.24 19.22
CA ILE A 4 -8.35 -18.43 18.92
C ILE A 4 -8.08 -17.48 20.08
N THR A 5 -6.97 -17.68 20.77
CA THR A 5 -6.50 -16.78 21.83
C THR A 5 -5.21 -16.12 21.38
N LEU A 6 -5.20 -14.80 21.30
CA LEU A 6 -4.04 -13.99 20.89
C LEU A 6 -3.44 -13.29 22.11
N ARG A 7 -2.36 -13.84 22.67
CA ARG A 7 -1.60 -13.25 23.78
C ARG A 7 -0.35 -12.54 23.28
N ARG A 8 0.42 -13.26 22.43
CA ARG A 8 1.66 -12.78 21.86
C ARG A 8 1.52 -12.58 20.34
N ILE A 9 1.85 -11.39 19.86
CA ILE A 9 1.72 -10.99 18.46
C ILE A 9 3.12 -10.61 17.94
N ALA A 10 3.54 -11.21 16.83
CA ALA A 10 4.75 -10.81 16.13
C ALA A 10 4.40 -9.86 14.98
N MET A 11 5.02 -8.69 14.95
CA MET A 11 4.99 -7.77 13.82
C MET A 11 6.25 -7.96 12.98
N VAL A 12 6.12 -8.48 11.77
CA VAL A 12 7.22 -8.60 10.81
C VAL A 12 7.14 -7.45 9.82
N GLY A 13 8.15 -6.58 9.88
CA GLY A 13 8.13 -5.25 9.28
C GLY A 13 7.56 -4.20 10.23
N PHE A 14 8.40 -3.20 10.57
CA PHE A 14 8.05 -2.13 11.52
C PHE A 14 8.17 -0.75 10.86
N GLY A 15 7.79 -0.70 9.57
CA GLY A 15 7.64 0.52 8.78
C GLY A 15 6.48 1.39 9.29
N GLU A 16 5.80 2.11 8.38
CA GLU A 16 4.67 2.98 8.74
C GLU A 16 3.49 2.17 9.31
N ALA A 17 2.98 1.19 8.56
CA ALA A 17 1.83 0.40 8.99
C ALA A 17 2.14 -0.47 10.20
N GLY A 18 3.25 -1.21 10.17
CA GLY A 18 3.62 -2.14 11.25
C GLY A 18 3.81 -1.45 12.59
N SER A 19 4.44 -0.26 12.62
CA SER A 19 4.63 0.48 13.86
C SER A 19 3.34 1.05 14.44
N ILE A 20 2.42 1.52 13.59
CA ILE A 20 1.12 2.03 14.04
C ILE A 20 0.28 0.88 14.63
N LEU A 21 0.14 -0.23 13.90
CA LEU A 21 -0.65 -1.37 14.35
C LEU A 21 -0.03 -2.03 15.60
N GLY A 22 1.29 -2.22 15.60
CA GLY A 22 2.01 -2.79 16.73
C GLY A 22 1.88 -1.97 18.02
N ALA A 23 1.99 -0.65 17.91
CA ALA A 23 1.82 0.25 19.06
C ALA A 23 0.42 0.17 19.66
N GLU A 24 -0.64 0.13 18.85
CA GLU A 24 -2.01 0.06 19.35
C GLU A 24 -2.36 -1.32 19.90
N LEU A 25 -1.84 -2.39 19.30
CA LEU A 25 -1.98 -3.74 19.86
C LEU A 25 -1.25 -3.87 21.21
N ALA A 26 -0.07 -3.29 21.36
CA ALA A 26 0.63 -3.23 22.64
C ALA A 26 -0.16 -2.41 23.69
N ALA A 27 -0.75 -1.27 23.28
CA ALA A 27 -1.60 -0.46 24.14
C ALA A 27 -2.89 -1.17 24.57
N SER A 28 -3.38 -2.15 23.79
CA SER A 28 -4.52 -3.00 24.16
C SER A 28 -4.16 -4.14 25.13
N GLY A 29 -2.91 -4.16 25.63
CA GLY A 29 -2.44 -5.14 26.63
C GLY A 29 -1.93 -6.46 26.01
N ARG A 30 -1.65 -6.49 24.70
CA ARG A 30 -1.02 -7.66 24.05
C ARG A 30 0.50 -7.58 24.18
N GLU A 31 1.15 -8.73 24.31
CA GLU A 31 2.59 -8.82 24.16
C GLU A 31 2.93 -8.71 22.67
N VAL A 32 3.58 -7.61 22.28
CA VAL A 32 3.96 -7.39 20.88
C VAL A 32 5.47 -7.41 20.76
N VAL A 33 5.96 -8.27 19.86
CA VAL A 33 7.37 -8.36 19.47
C VAL A 33 7.50 -8.00 17.98
N THR A 34 8.56 -7.30 17.62
CA THR A 34 8.80 -6.96 16.20
C THR A 34 10.16 -7.39 15.74
N TYR A 35 10.24 -7.72 14.47
CA TYR A 35 11.48 -7.79 13.70
C TYR A 35 11.31 -6.99 12.40
N ASP A 36 12.32 -6.20 12.09
CA ASP A 36 12.44 -5.47 10.83
C ASP A 36 13.91 -5.61 10.35
N ILE A 37 14.12 -5.79 9.06
CA ILE A 37 15.46 -5.96 8.47
C ILE A 37 16.38 -4.77 8.77
N LEU A 38 15.83 -3.59 9.06
CA LEU A 38 16.58 -2.41 9.49
C LEU A 38 17.27 -2.60 10.84
N LEU A 39 16.90 -3.62 11.63
CA LEU A 39 17.60 -3.99 12.85
C LEU A 39 18.95 -4.67 12.58
N ASP A 40 19.17 -5.22 11.39
CA ASP A 40 20.40 -5.93 11.03
C ASP A 40 21.49 -4.98 10.55
N THR A 41 21.14 -3.75 10.19
CA THR A 41 22.08 -2.76 9.66
C THR A 41 22.48 -1.76 10.74
N PRO A 42 23.77 -1.59 11.07
CA PRO A 42 24.23 -0.68 12.15
C PRO A 42 23.70 0.75 12.02
N ALA A 43 23.61 1.29 10.79
CA ALA A 43 23.16 2.66 10.55
C ALA A 43 21.66 2.88 10.85
N SER A 44 20.81 1.87 10.68
CA SER A 44 19.35 1.94 10.88
C SER A 44 18.87 1.33 12.20
N ARG A 45 19.69 0.48 12.82
CA ARG A 45 19.35 -0.23 14.07
C ARG A 45 18.93 0.72 15.20
N GLY A 46 19.72 1.75 15.47
CA GLY A 46 19.45 2.71 16.57
C GLY A 46 18.07 3.39 16.41
N PRO A 47 17.79 4.05 15.30
CA PRO A 47 16.46 4.62 15.02
C PRO A 47 15.32 3.61 15.13
N MET A 48 15.52 2.36 14.67
CA MET A 48 14.48 1.31 14.74
C MET A 48 14.22 0.84 16.17
N LEU A 49 15.27 0.67 16.99
CA LEU A 49 15.13 0.35 18.42
C LEU A 49 14.37 1.47 19.16
N GLU A 50 14.70 2.73 18.90
CA GLU A 50 13.98 3.85 19.51
C GLU A 50 12.52 3.91 19.09
N LYS A 51 12.22 3.64 17.81
CA LYS A 51 10.85 3.56 17.29
C LYS A 51 10.05 2.46 18.01
N ALA A 52 10.64 1.29 18.20
CA ALA A 52 10.01 0.18 18.92
C ALA A 52 9.79 0.52 20.42
N ARG A 53 10.79 1.15 21.06
CA ARG A 53 10.69 1.60 22.45
C ARG A 53 9.54 2.59 22.66
N LEU A 54 9.41 3.59 21.78
CA LEU A 54 8.31 4.57 21.82
C LEU A 54 6.95 3.92 21.61
N ALA A 55 6.89 2.88 20.77
CA ALA A 55 5.69 2.08 20.53
C ALA A 55 5.40 1.07 21.66
N ARG A 56 6.26 0.92 22.67
CA ARG A 56 6.19 -0.12 23.71
C ARG A 56 6.17 -1.54 23.16
N VAL A 57 6.90 -1.77 22.08
CA VAL A 57 7.01 -3.05 21.38
C VAL A 57 8.41 -3.61 21.61
N GLN A 58 8.52 -4.90 21.94
CA GLN A 58 9.80 -5.57 22.08
C GLN A 58 10.42 -5.83 20.72
N THR A 59 11.74 -5.80 20.62
CA THR A 59 12.47 -6.17 19.39
C THR A 59 13.05 -7.59 19.53
N ALA A 60 12.99 -8.36 18.46
CA ALA A 60 13.67 -9.64 18.33
C ALA A 60 14.96 -9.50 17.52
N ASP A 61 15.94 -10.37 17.78
CA ASP A 61 17.23 -10.38 17.09
C ASP A 61 17.17 -11.02 15.70
N SER A 62 16.07 -11.68 15.34
CA SER A 62 15.83 -12.26 14.03
C SER A 62 14.33 -12.47 13.78
N LEU A 63 13.96 -12.63 12.50
CA LEU A 63 12.59 -12.99 12.12
C LEU A 63 12.14 -14.28 12.84
N ASN A 64 12.98 -15.30 12.85
CA ASN A 64 12.67 -16.59 13.48
C ASN A 64 12.43 -16.43 15.00
N ALA A 65 13.21 -15.61 15.67
CA ALA A 65 13.02 -15.31 17.11
C ALA A 65 11.70 -14.56 17.37
N ALA A 66 11.29 -13.67 16.46
CA ALA A 66 10.03 -12.95 16.56
C ALA A 66 8.81 -13.88 16.43
N VAL A 67 8.81 -14.77 15.44
CA VAL A 67 7.62 -15.57 15.09
C VAL A 67 7.46 -16.85 15.89
N LYS A 68 8.56 -17.41 16.44
CA LYS A 68 8.64 -18.73 17.07
C LYS A 68 7.54 -18.98 18.11
N ASP A 69 7.26 -18.02 18.98
CA ASP A 69 6.33 -18.17 20.11
C ASP A 69 5.10 -17.24 19.98
N ALA A 70 4.86 -16.67 18.82
CA ALA A 70 3.70 -15.82 18.57
C ALA A 70 2.45 -16.65 18.29
N ASP A 71 1.30 -16.23 18.82
CA ASP A 71 0.00 -16.80 18.46
C ASP A 71 -0.43 -16.28 17.07
N LEU A 72 -0.13 -15.02 16.81
CA LEU A 72 -0.41 -14.33 15.53
C LEU A 72 0.87 -13.66 15.02
N VAL A 73 1.22 -13.93 13.79
CA VAL A 73 2.27 -13.21 13.04
C VAL A 73 1.62 -12.27 12.04
N ILE A 74 1.83 -10.97 12.16
CA ILE A 74 1.34 -9.97 11.19
C ILE A 74 2.50 -9.54 10.32
N SER A 75 2.45 -9.88 9.02
CA SER A 75 3.43 -9.45 8.04
C SER A 75 3.02 -8.13 7.41
N ALA A 76 3.82 -7.08 7.63
CA ALA A 76 3.63 -5.70 7.20
C ALA A 76 4.87 -5.16 6.46
N VAL A 77 5.35 -5.91 5.48
CA VAL A 77 6.53 -5.59 4.67
C VAL A 77 6.14 -5.07 3.28
N THR A 78 7.12 -4.80 2.43
CA THR A 78 6.85 -4.44 1.02
C THR A 78 6.35 -5.65 0.22
N ALA A 79 5.64 -5.40 -0.88
CA ALA A 79 5.22 -6.47 -1.79
C ALA A 79 6.41 -7.32 -2.26
N ALA A 80 7.52 -6.67 -2.60
CA ALA A 80 8.75 -7.34 -3.06
C ALA A 80 9.36 -8.30 -2.01
N SER A 81 9.23 -7.99 -0.72
CA SER A 81 9.79 -8.81 0.37
C SER A 81 8.81 -9.86 0.91
N SER A 82 7.55 -9.83 0.47
CA SER A 82 6.48 -10.65 1.05
C SER A 82 6.74 -12.16 0.93
N ALA A 83 7.21 -12.62 -0.24
CA ALA A 83 7.49 -14.04 -0.49
C ALA A 83 8.69 -14.54 0.32
N GLU A 84 9.75 -13.74 0.41
CA GLU A 84 10.94 -14.06 1.21
C GLU A 84 10.57 -14.18 2.69
N VAL A 85 9.79 -13.23 3.21
CA VAL A 85 9.34 -13.21 4.61
C VAL A 85 8.46 -14.42 4.92
N ALA A 86 7.52 -14.79 4.06
CA ALA A 86 6.70 -15.98 4.24
C ALA A 86 7.56 -17.27 4.22
N GLY A 87 8.52 -17.35 3.29
CA GLY A 87 9.46 -18.47 3.17
C GLY A 87 10.41 -18.58 4.36
N GLU A 88 10.81 -17.48 4.99
CA GLU A 88 11.66 -17.50 6.17
C GLU A 88 10.86 -17.80 7.44
N ALA A 89 9.70 -17.16 7.63
CA ALA A 89 8.85 -17.34 8.80
C ALA A 89 8.42 -18.81 9.00
N ARG A 90 8.12 -19.54 7.92
CA ARG A 90 7.73 -20.95 7.97
C ARG A 90 8.77 -21.86 8.67
N LYS A 91 10.06 -21.47 8.69
CA LYS A 91 11.12 -22.26 9.31
C LYS A 91 11.02 -22.32 10.84
N ALA A 92 10.37 -21.34 11.44
CA ALA A 92 10.19 -21.24 12.90
C ALA A 92 8.73 -21.30 13.35
N MET A 93 7.78 -21.27 12.42
CA MET A 93 6.35 -21.41 12.71
C MET A 93 5.93 -22.89 12.86
N ARG A 94 4.81 -23.12 13.54
CA ARG A 94 4.25 -24.45 13.81
C ARG A 94 2.72 -24.43 13.82
N ALA A 95 2.13 -25.61 13.91
CA ALA A 95 0.68 -25.78 14.06
C ALA A 95 0.13 -24.98 15.26
N GLY A 96 -1.04 -24.37 15.07
CA GLY A 96 -1.72 -23.53 16.04
C GLY A 96 -1.39 -22.04 15.94
N GLN A 97 -0.36 -21.65 15.18
CA GLN A 97 -0.04 -20.25 14.90
C GLN A 97 -0.76 -19.78 13.63
N ILE A 98 -1.05 -18.50 13.56
CA ILE A 98 -1.67 -17.86 12.39
C ILE A 98 -0.71 -16.83 11.80
N PHE A 99 -0.49 -16.89 10.49
CA PHE A 99 0.21 -15.86 9.72
C PHE A 99 -0.83 -14.97 9.01
N LEU A 100 -0.95 -13.73 9.44
CA LEU A 100 -1.81 -12.70 8.85
C LEU A 100 -0.97 -11.83 7.89
N ASP A 101 -1.15 -12.03 6.61
CA ASP A 101 -0.42 -11.28 5.57
C ASP A 101 -1.21 -10.03 5.15
N ILE A 102 -0.81 -8.85 5.64
CA ILE A 102 -1.43 -7.56 5.29
C ILE A 102 -0.73 -6.84 4.11
N ASN A 103 0.26 -7.49 3.47
CA ASN A 103 1.01 -6.91 2.37
C ASN A 103 0.14 -6.71 1.11
N SER A 104 0.48 -5.70 0.32
CA SER A 104 -0.27 -5.36 -0.89
C SER A 104 0.27 -6.13 -2.10
N CYS A 105 0.02 -7.43 -2.15
CA CYS A 105 0.49 -8.36 -3.18
C CYS A 105 -0.66 -8.89 -4.04
N SER A 106 -0.32 -9.43 -5.21
CA SER A 106 -1.27 -10.09 -6.11
C SER A 106 -1.88 -11.35 -5.48
N PRO A 107 -3.07 -11.79 -5.94
CA PRO A 107 -3.66 -13.06 -5.50
C PRO A 107 -2.75 -14.27 -5.70
N GLY A 108 -1.96 -14.28 -6.79
CA GLY A 108 -0.97 -15.32 -7.07
C GLY A 108 0.10 -15.37 -5.98
N THR A 109 0.70 -14.23 -5.63
CA THR A 109 1.68 -14.13 -4.55
C THR A 109 1.09 -14.57 -3.21
N LYS A 110 -0.15 -14.18 -2.89
CA LYS A 110 -0.82 -14.61 -1.65
C LYS A 110 -1.00 -16.12 -1.59
N ARG A 111 -1.37 -16.78 -2.70
CA ARG A 111 -1.46 -18.24 -2.77
C ARG A 111 -0.12 -18.91 -2.53
N SER A 112 0.94 -18.48 -3.21
CA SER A 112 2.29 -19.02 -3.02
C SER A 112 2.80 -18.84 -1.58
N ASN A 113 2.56 -17.66 -0.98
CA ASN A 113 2.90 -17.40 0.42
C ASN A 113 2.13 -18.33 1.37
N SER A 114 0.85 -18.57 1.08
CA SER A 114 0.00 -19.49 1.84
C SER A 114 0.54 -20.92 1.82
N GLU A 115 0.91 -21.42 0.64
CA GLU A 115 1.52 -22.75 0.49
C GLU A 115 2.82 -22.86 1.30
N ALA A 116 3.67 -21.82 1.22
CA ALA A 116 4.91 -21.78 1.97
C ALA A 116 4.67 -21.84 3.48
N VAL A 117 3.79 -21.00 4.03
CA VAL A 117 3.51 -20.96 5.47
C VAL A 117 2.83 -22.23 5.95
N GLN A 118 1.83 -22.73 5.23
CA GLN A 118 1.09 -23.94 5.61
C GLN A 118 1.96 -25.21 5.61
N SER A 119 3.09 -25.21 4.88
CA SER A 119 4.05 -26.31 4.96
C SER A 119 4.68 -26.51 6.34
N SER A 120 4.62 -25.51 7.23
CA SER A 120 5.03 -25.59 8.64
C SER A 120 3.95 -26.14 9.57
N GLY A 121 2.73 -26.33 9.06
CA GLY A 121 1.54 -26.64 9.84
C GLY A 121 0.81 -25.41 10.41
N ALA A 122 1.34 -24.20 10.26
CA ALA A 122 0.68 -22.96 10.65
C ALA A 122 -0.46 -22.60 9.67
N ASP A 123 -1.43 -21.85 10.15
CA ASP A 123 -2.52 -21.33 9.31
C ASP A 123 -2.11 -20.01 8.64
N TYR A 124 -2.58 -19.80 7.42
CA TYR A 124 -2.39 -18.55 6.70
C TYR A 124 -3.73 -17.86 6.47
N VAL A 125 -3.76 -16.55 6.73
CA VAL A 125 -4.88 -15.65 6.43
C VAL A 125 -4.34 -14.47 5.65
N GLU A 126 -4.90 -14.22 4.47
CA GLU A 126 -4.63 -12.97 3.76
C GLU A 126 -5.49 -11.84 4.31
N ALA A 127 -4.95 -10.63 4.30
CA ALA A 127 -5.72 -9.42 4.55
C ALA A 127 -5.46 -8.37 3.47
N ALA A 128 -6.52 -7.85 2.89
CA ALA A 128 -6.47 -6.69 2.01
C ALA A 128 -6.80 -5.42 2.80
N VAL A 129 -5.81 -4.59 3.06
CA VAL A 129 -5.98 -3.29 3.73
C VAL A 129 -6.56 -2.30 2.72
N MET A 130 -7.78 -1.81 2.97
CA MET A 130 -8.62 -1.11 1.99
C MET A 130 -8.49 0.42 2.02
N ALA A 131 -7.70 0.97 2.94
CA ALA A 131 -7.43 2.40 3.08
C ALA A 131 -6.00 2.64 3.61
N PRO A 132 -5.47 3.89 3.57
CA PRO A 132 -4.23 4.23 4.26
C PRO A 132 -4.32 3.98 5.78
N VAL A 133 -3.26 3.39 6.35
CA VAL A 133 -3.22 3.06 7.79
C VAL A 133 -3.16 4.30 8.67
N PRO A 134 -2.32 5.34 8.41
CA PRO A 134 -2.11 6.44 9.35
C PRO A 134 -3.39 7.14 9.82
N PRO A 135 -4.36 7.53 8.95
CA PRO A 135 -5.56 8.23 9.43
C PRO A 135 -6.51 7.35 10.26
N GLN A 136 -6.58 6.06 9.95
CA GLN A 136 -7.53 5.13 10.55
C GLN A 136 -6.91 4.22 11.60
N ARG A 137 -5.58 4.10 11.56
CA ARG A 137 -4.79 3.33 12.52
C ARG A 137 -5.30 1.89 12.63
N LEU A 138 -5.56 1.38 13.84
CA LEU A 138 -6.07 0.02 14.07
C LEU A 138 -7.45 -0.21 13.43
N LYS A 139 -8.24 0.85 13.23
CA LYS A 139 -9.58 0.78 12.61
C LYS A 139 -9.56 0.79 11.08
N VAL A 140 -8.38 0.69 10.45
CA VAL A 140 -8.30 0.60 9.00
C VAL A 140 -9.10 -0.60 8.50
N PRO A 141 -9.99 -0.44 7.49
CA PRO A 141 -10.77 -1.57 6.98
C PRO A 141 -9.89 -2.64 6.35
N MET A 142 -10.09 -3.89 6.75
CA MET A 142 -9.39 -5.05 6.22
C MET A 142 -10.39 -6.12 5.78
N LEU A 143 -10.21 -6.65 4.57
CA LEU A 143 -10.94 -7.82 4.09
C LEU A 143 -10.06 -9.04 4.31
N LEU A 144 -10.59 -10.07 4.96
CA LEU A 144 -9.86 -11.30 5.27
C LEU A 144 -10.29 -12.45 4.35
N GLY A 145 -9.30 -13.24 3.90
CA GLY A 145 -9.51 -14.48 3.15
C GLY A 145 -8.66 -15.63 3.70
N GLY A 146 -9.20 -16.85 3.58
CA GLY A 146 -8.57 -18.09 4.05
C GLY A 146 -9.41 -18.85 5.07
N ARG A 147 -9.12 -20.14 5.23
CA ARG A 147 -9.94 -21.07 6.04
C ARG A 147 -10.18 -20.65 7.49
N ARG A 148 -9.21 -19.95 8.10
CA ARG A 148 -9.33 -19.44 9.47
C ARG A 148 -9.79 -17.98 9.55
N ALA A 149 -10.07 -17.33 8.41
CA ALA A 149 -10.42 -15.91 8.36
C ALA A 149 -11.76 -15.61 9.06
N ALA A 150 -12.75 -16.50 8.91
CA ALA A 150 -14.06 -16.36 9.59
C ALA A 150 -13.95 -16.41 11.11
N GLU A 151 -13.04 -17.24 11.65
CA GLU A 151 -12.79 -17.36 13.08
C GLU A 151 -11.91 -16.22 13.60
N LEU A 152 -10.93 -15.79 12.79
CA LEU A 152 -9.98 -14.74 13.19
C LEU A 152 -10.62 -13.34 13.17
N ALA A 153 -11.52 -13.05 12.24
CA ALA A 153 -12.11 -11.72 12.09
C ALA A 153 -12.75 -11.18 13.39
N PRO A 154 -13.63 -11.92 14.08
CA PRO A 154 -14.22 -11.43 15.33
C PRO A 154 -13.17 -11.23 16.44
N VAL A 155 -12.11 -12.05 16.48
CA VAL A 155 -11.02 -11.92 17.46
C VAL A 155 -10.23 -10.63 17.21
N LEU A 156 -9.92 -10.32 15.95
CA LEU A 156 -9.27 -9.05 15.57
C LEU A 156 -10.19 -7.85 15.88
N CYS A 157 -11.49 -7.96 15.63
CA CYS A 157 -12.46 -6.91 15.98
C CYS A 157 -12.51 -6.66 17.49
N ALA A 158 -12.43 -7.71 18.32
CA ALA A 158 -12.36 -7.57 19.77
C ALA A 158 -11.07 -6.86 20.25
N LEU A 159 -10.00 -6.85 19.44
CA LEU A 159 -8.78 -6.06 19.67
C LEU A 159 -8.89 -4.62 19.13
N GLY A 160 -10.03 -4.22 18.59
CA GLY A 160 -10.27 -2.87 18.04
C GLY A 160 -9.93 -2.72 16.56
N MET A 161 -9.59 -3.81 15.87
CA MET A 161 -9.37 -3.79 14.40
C MET A 161 -10.71 -3.78 13.66
N ASN A 162 -10.69 -3.38 12.40
CA ASN A 162 -11.85 -3.41 11.51
C ASN A 162 -11.62 -4.49 10.45
N ALA A 163 -11.90 -5.74 10.81
CA ALA A 163 -11.65 -6.92 9.99
C ALA A 163 -12.97 -7.58 9.57
N THR A 164 -13.13 -7.81 8.28
CA THR A 164 -14.32 -8.44 7.69
C THR A 164 -13.91 -9.69 6.92
N PHE A 165 -14.45 -10.84 7.28
CA PHE A 165 -14.34 -12.07 6.51
C PHE A 165 -15.11 -11.96 5.18
N ILE A 166 -14.50 -12.41 4.08
CA ILE A 166 -15.16 -12.40 2.78
C ILE A 166 -15.08 -13.74 2.03
N SER A 167 -14.10 -14.61 2.31
CA SER A 167 -13.94 -15.89 1.61
C SER A 167 -13.04 -16.85 2.38
N ASP A 168 -13.32 -18.14 2.27
CA ASP A 168 -12.40 -19.20 2.72
C ASP A 168 -11.20 -19.39 1.76
N GLU A 169 -11.29 -18.85 0.54
CA GLU A 169 -10.26 -18.98 -0.47
C GLU A 169 -9.23 -17.87 -0.39
N ILE A 170 -7.95 -18.24 -0.45
CA ILE A 170 -6.82 -17.30 -0.56
C ILE A 170 -6.80 -16.70 -1.96
N GLY A 171 -6.64 -15.37 -2.03
CA GLY A 171 -6.59 -14.61 -3.26
C GLY A 171 -7.84 -13.77 -3.51
N VAL A 172 -8.96 -14.07 -2.87
CA VAL A 172 -10.22 -13.31 -3.07
C VAL A 172 -10.14 -11.92 -2.45
N ALA A 173 -9.64 -11.78 -1.22
CA ALA A 173 -9.52 -10.48 -0.57
C ALA A 173 -8.54 -9.56 -1.31
N SER A 174 -7.40 -10.09 -1.71
CA SER A 174 -6.44 -9.35 -2.54
C SER A 174 -6.99 -9.01 -3.92
N ALA A 175 -7.76 -9.90 -4.58
CA ALA A 175 -8.40 -9.62 -5.85
C ALA A 175 -9.37 -8.43 -5.77
N VAL A 176 -10.21 -8.35 -4.73
CA VAL A 176 -11.10 -7.19 -4.50
C VAL A 176 -10.29 -5.89 -4.47
N LYS A 177 -9.18 -5.86 -3.70
CA LYS A 177 -8.31 -4.69 -3.63
C LYS A 177 -7.66 -4.36 -4.97
N MET A 178 -7.13 -5.36 -5.69
CA MET A 178 -6.43 -5.16 -6.95
C MET A 178 -7.38 -4.67 -8.05
N CYS A 179 -8.55 -5.29 -8.22
CA CYS A 179 -9.56 -4.84 -9.19
C CYS A 179 -10.04 -3.41 -8.89
N ARG A 180 -10.29 -3.09 -7.61
CA ARG A 180 -10.62 -1.72 -7.19
C ARG A 180 -9.51 -0.73 -7.54
N SER A 181 -8.26 -1.13 -7.41
CA SER A 181 -7.09 -0.27 -7.67
C SER A 181 -7.00 0.15 -9.14
N VAL A 182 -7.44 -0.67 -10.10
CA VAL A 182 -7.52 -0.29 -11.53
C VAL A 182 -8.33 1.00 -11.68
N VAL A 183 -9.50 1.07 -11.08
CA VAL A 183 -10.39 2.24 -11.19
C VAL A 183 -9.83 3.42 -10.42
N ILE A 184 -9.51 3.26 -9.14
CA ILE A 184 -9.13 4.38 -8.27
C ILE A 184 -7.82 5.02 -8.73
N LYS A 185 -6.80 4.22 -9.02
CA LYS A 185 -5.50 4.75 -9.46
C LYS A 185 -5.50 5.13 -10.95
N GLY A 186 -6.36 4.50 -11.74
CA GLY A 186 -6.64 4.93 -13.10
C GLY A 186 -7.22 6.35 -13.14
N LEU A 187 -8.19 6.66 -12.27
CA LEU A 187 -8.72 8.03 -12.14
C LEU A 187 -7.64 9.05 -11.73
N GLU A 188 -6.70 8.67 -10.85
CA GLU A 188 -5.57 9.52 -10.50
C GLU A 188 -4.70 9.82 -11.73
N ALA A 189 -4.37 8.79 -12.53
CA ALA A 189 -3.57 8.94 -13.73
C ALA A 189 -4.26 9.80 -14.80
N LEU A 190 -5.55 9.56 -15.03
CA LEU A 190 -6.38 10.36 -15.93
C LEU A 190 -6.49 11.83 -15.48
N ALA A 191 -6.67 12.06 -14.16
CA ALA A 191 -6.74 13.41 -13.62
C ALA A 191 -5.42 14.18 -13.82
N ILE A 192 -4.26 13.54 -13.62
CA ILE A 192 -2.96 14.14 -13.86
C ILE A 192 -2.85 14.56 -15.34
N GLU A 193 -3.13 13.67 -16.26
CA GLU A 193 -2.98 13.91 -17.70
C GLU A 193 -3.92 15.01 -18.18
N SER A 194 -5.20 14.91 -17.83
CA SER A 194 -6.24 15.87 -18.22
C SER A 194 -6.00 17.27 -17.61
N MET A 195 -5.74 17.34 -16.31
CA MET A 195 -5.62 18.64 -15.64
C MET A 195 -4.34 19.40 -16.01
N LEU A 196 -3.21 18.69 -16.15
CA LEU A 196 -1.97 19.32 -16.60
C LEU A 196 -2.10 19.86 -18.04
N ALA A 197 -2.75 19.10 -18.94
CA ALA A 197 -3.01 19.55 -20.30
C ALA A 197 -3.99 20.73 -20.31
N ALA A 198 -5.12 20.63 -19.64
CA ALA A 198 -6.12 21.70 -19.56
C ALA A 198 -5.53 23.02 -19.02
N ARG A 199 -4.63 22.94 -18.02
CA ARG A 199 -3.93 24.10 -17.47
C ARG A 199 -3.04 24.78 -18.51
N ARG A 200 -2.30 24.02 -19.30
CA ARG A 200 -1.45 24.56 -20.39
C ARG A 200 -2.24 25.25 -21.50
N PHE A 201 -3.48 24.82 -21.74
CA PHE A 201 -4.40 25.45 -22.68
C PHE A 201 -5.24 26.57 -22.06
N GLY A 202 -5.17 26.82 -20.76
CA GLY A 202 -6.03 27.77 -20.05
C GLY A 202 -7.51 27.38 -20.03
N ALA A 203 -7.82 26.08 -20.20
CA ALA A 203 -9.16 25.51 -20.35
C ALA A 203 -9.65 24.72 -19.13
N GLU A 204 -8.94 24.78 -18.01
CA GLU A 204 -9.24 23.94 -16.84
C GLU A 204 -10.61 24.21 -16.23
N LYS A 205 -11.11 25.45 -16.31
CA LYS A 205 -12.42 25.83 -15.78
C LYS A 205 -13.54 25.14 -16.56
N GLU A 206 -13.46 25.15 -17.87
CA GLU A 206 -14.45 24.56 -18.78
C GLU A 206 -14.43 23.02 -18.68
N VAL A 207 -13.24 22.42 -18.59
CA VAL A 207 -13.07 20.98 -18.42
C VAL A 207 -13.68 20.53 -17.08
N LEU A 208 -13.37 21.21 -15.98
CA LEU A 208 -13.92 20.87 -14.66
C LEU A 208 -15.45 21.05 -14.61
N ALA A 209 -15.99 22.10 -15.26
CA ALA A 209 -17.43 22.31 -15.35
C ALA A 209 -18.12 21.20 -16.15
N SER A 210 -17.52 20.78 -17.27
CA SER A 210 -18.03 19.68 -18.10
C SER A 210 -18.00 18.35 -17.35
N LEU A 211 -16.91 18.02 -16.64
CA LEU A 211 -16.79 16.81 -15.83
C LEU A 211 -17.79 16.82 -14.66
N GLN A 212 -18.00 17.98 -14.02
CA GLN A 212 -19.01 18.13 -12.96
C GLN A 212 -20.43 17.92 -13.50
N GLY A 213 -20.72 18.35 -14.73
CA GLY A 213 -22.01 18.10 -15.38
C GLY A 213 -22.22 16.62 -15.74
N THR A 214 -21.16 15.94 -16.18
CA THR A 214 -21.20 14.52 -16.55
C THR A 214 -21.29 13.60 -15.33
N PHE A 215 -20.58 13.94 -14.26
CA PHE A 215 -20.49 13.16 -13.02
C PHE A 215 -20.86 14.05 -11.82
N PRO A 216 -22.13 14.43 -11.66
CA PRO A 216 -22.56 15.26 -10.55
C PRO A 216 -22.32 14.55 -9.22
N GLY A 217 -21.79 15.27 -8.24
CA GLY A 217 -21.49 14.72 -6.92
C GLY A 217 -20.08 14.15 -6.73
N MET A 218 -19.26 14.02 -7.78
CA MET A 218 -17.86 13.61 -7.62
C MET A 218 -16.94 14.72 -7.07
N GLY A 219 -17.34 15.99 -7.22
CA GLY A 219 -16.55 17.12 -6.70
C GLY A 219 -15.43 17.58 -7.63
N TRP A 220 -15.61 17.49 -8.96
CA TRP A 220 -14.63 17.92 -9.96
C TRP A 220 -14.28 19.41 -9.87
N GLN A 221 -15.24 20.25 -9.49
CA GLN A 221 -15.05 21.69 -9.25
C GLN A 221 -14.63 22.05 -7.82
N ASP A 222 -14.46 21.04 -6.95
CA ASP A 222 -14.09 21.20 -5.54
C ASP A 222 -12.74 20.50 -5.29
N LYS A 223 -12.68 19.54 -4.38
CA LYS A 223 -11.43 18.95 -3.86
C LYS A 223 -10.95 17.71 -4.62
N LEU A 224 -11.76 17.14 -5.50
CA LEU A 224 -11.41 15.88 -6.15
C LEU A 224 -10.12 15.95 -6.97
N PRO A 225 -9.87 16.96 -7.83
CA PRO A 225 -8.62 17.06 -8.58
C PRO A 225 -7.40 17.18 -7.69
N ASP A 226 -7.47 18.02 -6.64
CA ASP A 226 -6.39 18.15 -5.66
C ASP A 226 -6.13 16.81 -4.96
N TYR A 227 -7.17 16.11 -4.51
CA TYR A 227 -7.07 14.82 -3.87
C TYR A 227 -6.42 13.77 -4.78
N LEU A 228 -6.90 13.61 -6.02
CA LEU A 228 -6.39 12.59 -6.94
C LEU A 228 -4.91 12.81 -7.28
N ILE A 229 -4.55 14.04 -7.60
CA ILE A 229 -3.18 14.38 -8.02
C ILE A 229 -2.22 14.39 -6.83
N SER A 230 -2.65 14.87 -5.65
CA SER A 230 -1.81 14.85 -4.44
C SER A 230 -1.37 13.43 -4.06
N ARG A 231 -2.26 12.44 -4.22
CA ARG A 231 -1.93 11.03 -3.92
C ARG A 231 -0.74 10.52 -4.71
N VAL A 232 -0.60 10.95 -5.97
CA VAL A 232 0.52 10.57 -6.82
C VAL A 232 1.74 11.46 -6.54
N ALA A 233 1.57 12.76 -6.38
CA ALA A 233 2.67 13.69 -6.07
C ALA A 233 3.41 13.31 -4.78
N GLU A 234 2.69 12.80 -3.77
CA GLU A 234 3.27 12.39 -2.48
C GLU A 234 3.85 10.96 -2.52
N HIS A 235 3.20 10.03 -3.23
CA HIS A 235 3.48 8.58 -3.10
C HIS A 235 3.66 7.85 -4.43
N GLY A 236 3.93 8.54 -5.54
CA GLY A 236 3.83 7.99 -6.90
C GLY A 236 4.65 6.72 -7.11
N ARG A 237 5.90 6.63 -6.64
CA ARG A 237 6.74 5.43 -6.80
C ARG A 237 6.12 4.19 -6.15
N ARG A 238 5.63 4.33 -4.94
CA ARG A 238 4.93 3.24 -4.24
C ARG A 238 3.65 2.86 -4.97
N ARG A 239 2.88 3.85 -5.43
CA ARG A 239 1.62 3.62 -6.15
C ARG A 239 1.84 2.94 -7.50
N ALA A 240 2.89 3.31 -8.23
CA ALA A 240 3.29 2.65 -9.47
C ALA A 240 3.68 1.18 -9.23
N ALA A 241 4.45 0.90 -8.18
CA ALA A 241 4.76 -0.48 -7.79
C ALA A 241 3.49 -1.29 -7.47
N GLU A 242 2.54 -0.69 -6.73
CA GLU A 242 1.24 -1.33 -6.46
C GLU A 242 0.42 -1.56 -7.74
N MET A 243 0.53 -0.70 -8.77
CA MET A 243 -0.14 -0.93 -10.06
C MET A 243 0.52 -2.04 -10.90
N ARG A 244 1.81 -2.31 -10.72
CA ARG A 244 2.45 -3.50 -11.30
C ARG A 244 1.94 -4.80 -10.67
N GLU A 245 1.68 -4.82 -9.36
CA GLU A 245 0.99 -5.95 -8.71
C GLU A 245 -0.44 -6.14 -9.24
N VAL A 246 -1.14 -5.03 -9.55
CA VAL A 246 -2.43 -5.09 -10.23
C VAL A 246 -2.29 -5.70 -11.63
N ALA A 247 -1.26 -5.33 -12.39
CA ALA A 247 -1.01 -5.90 -13.72
C ALA A 247 -0.82 -7.43 -13.63
N HIS A 248 0.05 -7.92 -12.74
CA HIS A 248 0.22 -9.36 -12.51
C HIS A 248 -1.09 -10.07 -12.08
N THR A 249 -1.95 -9.36 -11.34
CA THR A 249 -3.27 -9.90 -10.96
C THR A 249 -4.17 -10.13 -12.18
N LEU A 250 -4.20 -9.18 -13.12
CA LEU A 250 -4.99 -9.26 -14.34
C LEU A 250 -4.45 -10.33 -15.29
N GLU A 251 -3.13 -10.38 -15.49
CA GLU A 251 -2.45 -11.42 -16.27
C GLU A 251 -2.77 -12.82 -15.74
N GLY A 252 -2.78 -13.00 -14.42
CA GLY A 252 -3.09 -14.27 -13.76
C GLY A 252 -4.51 -14.80 -14.02
N VAL A 253 -5.41 -13.96 -14.57
CA VAL A 253 -6.78 -14.35 -14.99
C VAL A 253 -7.01 -14.12 -16.48
N GLY A 254 -5.94 -13.93 -17.27
CA GLY A 254 -6.01 -13.82 -18.73
C GLY A 254 -6.52 -12.47 -19.23
N ILE A 255 -6.48 -11.41 -18.42
CA ILE A 255 -6.86 -10.04 -18.82
C ILE A 255 -5.59 -9.25 -19.10
N GLU A 256 -5.50 -8.67 -20.31
CA GLU A 256 -4.39 -7.78 -20.69
C GLU A 256 -4.34 -6.54 -19.80
N PRO A 257 -3.22 -6.25 -19.07
CA PRO A 257 -3.18 -5.21 -18.05
C PRO A 257 -2.86 -3.81 -18.61
N THR A 258 -3.35 -3.46 -19.79
CA THR A 258 -3.04 -2.21 -20.51
C THR A 258 -3.20 -0.98 -19.63
N MET A 259 -4.35 -0.81 -18.98
CA MET A 259 -4.62 0.36 -18.14
C MET A 259 -3.82 0.36 -16.83
N ALA A 260 -3.55 -0.80 -16.27
CA ALA A 260 -2.75 -0.92 -15.07
C ALA A 260 -1.29 -0.50 -15.32
N LEU A 261 -0.68 -0.97 -16.42
CA LEU A 261 0.66 -0.60 -16.82
C LEU A 261 0.77 0.89 -17.22
N ALA A 262 -0.20 1.40 -17.98
CA ALA A 262 -0.26 2.82 -18.34
C ALA A 262 -0.38 3.71 -17.09
N THR A 263 -1.20 3.30 -16.12
CA THR A 263 -1.33 3.99 -14.83
C THR A 263 -0.01 4.02 -14.07
N ALA A 264 0.70 2.88 -13.97
CA ALA A 264 2.01 2.82 -13.34
C ALA A 264 3.01 3.77 -14.01
N ALA A 265 3.07 3.74 -15.34
CA ALA A 265 3.95 4.61 -16.12
C ALA A 265 3.63 6.10 -15.92
N ARG A 266 2.34 6.48 -15.87
CA ARG A 266 1.92 7.87 -15.62
C ARG A 266 2.29 8.33 -14.21
N GLN A 267 2.16 7.46 -13.21
CA GLN A 267 2.52 7.76 -11.82
C GLN A 267 4.04 7.95 -11.67
N ASP A 268 4.85 7.10 -12.29
CA ASP A 268 6.31 7.28 -12.32
C ASP A 268 6.70 8.56 -13.05
N ALA A 269 6.10 8.82 -14.21
CA ALA A 269 6.41 10.02 -15.03
C ALA A 269 6.11 11.34 -14.29
N LEU A 270 5.08 11.39 -13.42
CA LEU A 270 4.85 12.57 -12.60
C LEU A 270 6.00 12.81 -11.62
N ILE A 271 6.47 11.76 -10.94
CA ILE A 271 7.59 11.88 -10.01
C ILE A 271 8.90 12.22 -10.72
N ASP A 272 9.13 11.66 -11.92
CA ASP A 272 10.27 12.04 -12.76
C ASP A 272 10.23 13.53 -13.13
N ALA A 273 9.06 14.02 -13.54
CA ALA A 273 8.86 15.44 -13.87
C ALA A 273 9.08 16.32 -12.63
N MET A 274 8.52 15.97 -11.47
CA MET A 274 8.76 16.71 -10.22
C MET A 274 10.24 16.75 -9.86
N THR A 275 10.94 15.62 -9.99
CA THR A 275 12.38 15.53 -9.70
C THR A 275 13.20 16.41 -10.65
N SER A 276 12.93 16.35 -11.95
CA SER A 276 13.65 17.13 -12.97
C SER A 276 13.44 18.63 -12.84
N HIS A 277 12.30 19.07 -12.29
CA HIS A 277 11.98 20.47 -12.02
C HIS A 277 12.32 20.90 -10.58
N SER A 278 12.95 20.03 -9.77
CA SER A 278 13.24 20.29 -8.35
C SER A 278 12.00 20.65 -7.52
N VAL A 279 10.84 20.09 -7.89
CA VAL A 279 9.56 20.27 -7.20
C VAL A 279 9.38 19.17 -6.16
N SER A 280 9.13 19.55 -4.91
CA SER A 280 8.84 18.62 -3.80
C SER A 280 7.38 18.73 -3.36
N TYR A 281 6.83 17.62 -2.84
CA TYR A 281 5.49 17.65 -2.24
C TYR A 281 5.47 18.55 -1.00
N PRO A 282 4.49 19.48 -0.89
CA PRO A 282 4.45 20.46 0.19
C PRO A 282 3.89 19.84 1.49
N HIS A 283 4.74 19.16 2.26
CA HIS A 283 4.33 18.61 3.56
C HIS A 283 3.86 19.71 4.53
N GLY A 284 2.74 19.47 5.20
CA GLY A 284 2.19 20.39 6.22
C GLY A 284 1.45 21.61 5.65
N GLN A 285 1.29 21.71 4.34
CA GLN A 285 0.51 22.74 3.67
C GLN A 285 -0.59 22.14 2.78
N PRO A 286 -1.68 22.89 2.49
CA PRO A 286 -2.68 22.44 1.52
C PRO A 286 -2.05 22.25 0.13
N PHE A 287 -2.30 21.10 -0.49
CA PHE A 287 -1.87 20.82 -1.85
C PHE A 287 -2.80 21.50 -2.86
N SER A 288 -2.22 22.01 -3.96
CA SER A 288 -2.96 22.52 -5.12
C SER A 288 -2.39 21.90 -6.40
N TRP A 289 -3.23 21.22 -7.18
CA TRP A 289 -2.82 20.69 -8.47
C TRP A 289 -2.44 21.79 -9.48
N ARG A 290 -3.07 22.99 -9.36
CA ARG A 290 -2.74 24.13 -10.22
C ARG A 290 -1.32 24.62 -9.97
N TRP A 291 -0.94 24.77 -8.69
CA TRP A 291 0.43 25.08 -8.31
C TRP A 291 1.42 24.07 -8.90
N LEU A 292 1.13 22.75 -8.77
CA LEU A 292 1.99 21.71 -9.32
C LEU A 292 2.08 21.83 -10.85
N ALA A 293 0.96 22.05 -11.54
CA ALA A 293 0.92 22.19 -12.99
C ALA A 293 1.76 23.39 -13.46
N ASP A 294 1.66 24.52 -12.78
CA ASP A 294 2.43 25.74 -13.07
C ASP A 294 3.94 25.50 -12.82
N ALA A 295 4.29 24.91 -11.68
CA ALA A 295 5.67 24.55 -11.34
C ALA A 295 6.33 23.57 -12.33
N LEU A 296 5.55 22.68 -12.96
CA LEU A 296 6.02 21.77 -14.01
C LEU A 296 6.01 22.40 -15.41
N ALA A 297 5.42 23.59 -15.59
CA ALA A 297 5.42 24.33 -16.85
C ALA A 297 6.61 25.29 -16.98
N ASP A 298 7.16 25.78 -15.87
CA ASP A 298 8.19 26.81 -15.79
C ASP A 298 9.62 26.35 -16.14
N SER A 299 9.80 25.16 -16.74
CA SER A 299 11.12 24.76 -17.21
C SER A 299 11.53 25.46 -18.50
N PRO A 300 12.81 25.83 -18.64
CA PRO A 300 13.33 26.41 -19.88
C PRO A 300 13.13 25.40 -21.01
N THR A 301 12.27 25.75 -21.97
CA THR A 301 12.23 25.08 -23.28
C THR A 301 13.66 24.97 -23.79
N ASN A 302 14.12 23.73 -24.01
CA ASN A 302 15.39 23.46 -24.63
C ASN A 302 15.43 24.21 -26.01
N PRO A 303 16.29 25.23 -26.21
CA PRO A 303 16.29 26.04 -27.43
C PRO A 303 16.77 25.29 -28.68
N ALA A 304 17.04 23.98 -28.59
CA ALA A 304 17.57 23.17 -29.68
C ALA A 304 16.52 22.66 -30.69
N ALA A 305 15.23 22.97 -30.55
CA ALA A 305 14.19 22.53 -31.50
C ALA A 305 13.68 23.62 -32.44
N ALA A 306 14.21 24.83 -32.38
CA ALA A 306 13.72 25.98 -33.17
C ALA A 306 14.50 26.25 -34.51
N ASP A 307 15.54 25.49 -34.83
CA ASP A 307 16.42 25.81 -35.96
C ASP A 307 16.46 24.78 -37.10
N SER A 308 15.37 24.06 -37.34
CA SER A 308 15.31 23.13 -38.49
C SER A 308 14.22 23.43 -39.53
N ASN A 309 13.67 24.66 -39.60
CA ASN A 309 12.72 25.03 -40.64
C ASN A 309 12.99 26.40 -41.27
N HIS A 310 14.23 26.63 -41.77
CA HIS A 310 14.51 27.65 -42.79
C HIS A 310 15.73 27.24 -43.60
N LYS A 311 15.53 26.36 -44.58
CA LYS A 311 16.28 26.28 -45.86
C LYS A 311 15.71 25.15 -46.71
N ALA A 312 14.81 25.46 -47.59
CA ALA A 312 14.78 25.13 -49.02
C ALA A 312 13.40 25.52 -49.57
#